data_663806c589ba3b0306a02aa2ce2b8bfe
#
_entry.id   663806c589ba3b0306a02aa2ce2b8bfe
#
_cell.length_a   1.000
_cell.length_b   1.000
_cell.length_c   1.000
_cell.angle_alpha   90.00
_cell.angle_beta   90.00
_cell.angle_gamma   90.00
#
_symmetry.space_group_name_H-M   'P 1'
#
loop_
_entity.id
_entity.type
_entity.pdbx_description
1 polymer ?
#
loop_
_entity_poly.entity_id
_entity_poly.type
_entity_poly.pdbx_seq_one_letter_code
_entity_poly.pdbx_strand_id
1 'polypeptide(L)'
;MNQNLALSNGRIFTEYQVLDNHAVLVNRDRILAIVPVSEIPGDFEVIDVQGGNICPGLIDLQIYGTGNDLFSAELTVESLSRIDNNLLKQGCTSYMPTLATNTLAVFKTAIDVFRKAQSKVALGLHLEGPFLNPAKR
;
A
#
# COMPACT_ATOMS: atom_id res chain seq x y z
N MET A 1 19.27 3.77 -12.39
CA MET A 1 19.04 4.01 -10.96
C MET A 1 19.74 2.93 -10.19
N ASN A 2 20.46 3.30 -9.14
CA ASN A 2 21.11 2.32 -8.25
C ASN A 2 20.00 1.42 -7.66
N GLN A 3 20.23 0.12 -7.66
CA GLN A 3 19.26 -0.85 -7.17
C GLN A 3 19.40 -1.12 -5.67
N ASN A 4 20.55 -0.69 -5.11
CA ASN A 4 20.88 -0.83 -3.71
C ASN A 4 20.65 0.52 -3.00
N LEU A 5 19.68 0.58 -2.08
CA LEU A 5 19.31 1.76 -1.32
C LEU A 5 19.46 1.49 0.18
N ALA A 6 19.97 2.47 0.92
CA ALA A 6 20.03 2.44 2.38
C ALA A 6 19.22 3.61 2.94
N LEU A 7 18.07 3.35 3.53
CA LEU A 7 17.26 4.36 4.23
C LEU A 7 17.86 4.59 5.61
N SER A 8 18.39 5.78 5.89
CA SER A 8 19.09 6.08 7.14
C SER A 8 18.65 7.42 7.75
N ASN A 9 19.21 7.74 8.92
CA ASN A 9 18.88 8.95 9.67
C ASN A 9 17.38 9.05 10.02
N GLY A 10 16.80 7.93 10.48
CA GLY A 10 15.41 7.84 10.92
C GLY A 10 15.26 6.86 12.07
N ARG A 11 14.07 6.82 12.67
CA ARG A 11 13.68 5.84 13.67
C ARG A 11 13.00 4.67 12.96
N ILE A 12 13.58 3.49 13.07
CA ILE A 12 13.07 2.28 12.41
C ILE A 12 12.16 1.53 13.38
N PHE A 13 10.90 1.39 13.00
CA PHE A 13 9.90 0.63 13.74
C PHE A 13 9.80 -0.78 13.17
N THR A 14 10.14 -1.77 14.00
CA THR A 14 9.97 -3.19 13.70
C THR A 14 8.83 -3.76 14.51
N GLU A 15 8.51 -5.05 14.31
CA GLU A 15 7.48 -5.74 15.09
C GLU A 15 7.80 -5.73 16.61
N TYR A 16 9.08 -5.75 16.97
CA TYR A 16 9.50 -5.98 18.37
C TYR A 16 10.17 -4.79 19.05
N GLN A 17 10.70 -3.85 18.26
CA GLN A 17 11.52 -2.77 18.82
C GLN A 17 11.59 -1.55 17.89
N VAL A 18 12.04 -0.44 18.47
CA VAL A 18 12.41 0.78 17.74
C VAL A 18 13.92 0.88 17.72
N LEU A 19 14.50 1.07 16.54
CA LEU A 19 15.94 1.16 16.34
C LEU A 19 16.32 2.57 15.91
N ASP A 20 17.25 3.17 16.65
CA ASP A 20 17.94 4.40 16.28
C ASP A 20 19.36 4.05 15.75
N ASN A 21 19.98 4.93 14.98
CA ASN A 21 21.33 4.73 14.41
C ASN A 21 21.48 3.48 13.54
N HIS A 22 20.39 3.04 12.92
CA HIS A 22 20.37 1.93 11.96
C HIS A 22 19.88 2.40 10.60
N ALA A 23 20.11 1.58 9.58
CA ALA A 23 19.62 1.78 8.22
C ALA A 23 18.88 0.54 7.72
N VAL A 24 17.84 0.74 6.91
CA VAL A 24 17.16 -0.33 6.18
C VAL A 24 17.84 -0.46 4.82
N LEU A 25 18.41 -1.62 4.55
CA LEU A 25 19.01 -1.95 3.25
C LEU A 25 17.96 -2.55 2.33
N VAL A 26 17.84 -1.97 1.15
CA VAL A 26 16.86 -2.40 0.13
C VAL A 26 17.62 -2.68 -1.17
N ASN A 27 17.32 -3.81 -1.82
CA ASN A 27 17.73 -4.07 -3.18
C ASN A 27 16.46 -4.30 -4.04
N ARG A 28 16.27 -3.44 -5.03
CA ARG A 28 15.05 -3.44 -5.88
C ARG A 28 13.77 -3.39 -5.04
N ASP A 29 13.05 -4.51 -4.95
CA ASP A 29 11.76 -4.70 -4.29
C ASP A 29 11.88 -5.49 -2.97
N ARG A 30 13.11 -5.69 -2.47
CA ARG A 30 13.38 -6.50 -1.28
C ARG A 30 14.11 -5.73 -0.21
N ILE A 31 13.62 -5.83 1.02
CA ILE A 31 14.38 -5.48 2.22
C ILE A 31 15.39 -6.60 2.46
N LEU A 32 16.69 -6.25 2.52
CA LEU A 32 17.76 -7.21 2.74
C LEU A 32 18.09 -7.37 4.21
N ALA A 33 18.22 -6.26 4.92
CA ALA A 33 18.64 -6.25 6.32
C ALA A 33 18.32 -4.89 6.97
N ILE A 34 18.41 -4.87 8.30
CA ILE A 34 18.56 -3.65 9.09
C ILE A 34 19.92 -3.76 9.75
N VAL A 35 20.78 -2.76 9.53
CA VAL A 35 22.16 -2.76 10.00
C VAL A 35 22.49 -1.45 10.72
N PRO A 36 23.48 -1.40 11.63
CA PRO A 36 24.03 -0.14 12.12
C PRO A 36 24.47 0.77 10.97
N VAL A 37 24.30 2.08 11.08
CA VAL A 37 24.68 3.03 10.02
C VAL A 37 26.16 2.88 9.60
N SER A 38 27.04 2.51 10.55
CA SER A 38 28.47 2.27 10.29
C SER A 38 28.74 1.03 9.42
N GLU A 39 27.76 0.16 9.22
CA GLU A 39 27.87 -1.08 8.46
C GLU A 39 27.15 -1.02 7.09
N ILE A 40 26.73 0.16 6.66
CA ILE A 40 26.16 0.34 5.32
C ILE A 40 27.23 0.03 4.27
N PRO A 41 27.00 -0.93 3.34
CA PRO A 41 27.97 -1.24 2.30
C PRO A 41 28.19 -0.05 1.35
N GLY A 42 29.42 0.12 0.87
CA GLY A 42 29.80 1.30 0.07
C GLY A 42 29.17 1.36 -1.33
N ASP A 43 28.52 0.29 -1.79
CA ASP A 43 27.78 0.22 -3.06
C ASP A 43 26.31 0.59 -2.92
N PHE A 44 25.85 0.95 -1.70
CA PHE A 44 24.49 1.41 -1.44
C PHE A 44 24.39 2.94 -1.57
N GLU A 45 23.37 3.40 -2.27
CA GLU A 45 22.96 4.80 -2.27
C GLU A 45 22.24 5.12 -0.97
N VAL A 46 22.77 6.06 -0.19
CA VAL A 46 22.17 6.44 1.11
C VAL A 46 21.10 7.49 0.90
N ILE A 47 19.89 7.19 1.35
CA ILE A 47 18.75 8.10 1.40
C ILE A 47 18.58 8.57 2.84
N ASP A 48 18.82 9.87 3.08
CA ASP A 48 18.57 10.51 4.36
C ASP A 48 17.07 10.80 4.54
N VAL A 49 16.44 10.16 5.53
CA VAL A 49 15.02 10.38 5.85
C VAL A 49 14.81 11.51 6.87
N GLN A 50 15.86 12.30 7.17
CA GLN A 50 15.79 13.56 7.92
C GLN A 50 15.12 13.45 9.29
N GLY A 51 15.42 12.39 10.03
CA GLY A 51 14.83 12.13 11.35
C GLY A 51 13.39 11.58 11.31
N GLY A 52 12.89 11.25 10.14
CA GLY A 52 11.55 10.66 9.97
C GLY A 52 11.43 9.24 10.52
N ASN A 53 10.22 8.73 10.52
CA ASN A 53 9.95 7.34 10.90
C ASN A 53 10.05 6.43 9.67
N ILE A 54 10.72 5.30 9.84
CA ILE A 54 10.78 4.21 8.87
C ILE A 54 9.97 3.05 9.45
N CYS A 55 8.90 2.68 8.80
CA CYS A 55 8.02 1.57 9.23
C CYS A 55 7.56 0.76 8.02
N PRO A 56 7.05 -0.46 8.24
CA PRO A 56 6.34 -1.18 7.19
C PRO A 56 5.18 -0.36 6.64
N GLY A 57 4.91 -0.49 5.35
CA GLY A 57 3.76 0.17 4.73
C GLY A 57 2.44 -0.27 5.38
N LEU A 58 1.51 0.66 5.49
CA LEU A 58 0.18 0.38 6.02
C LEU A 58 -0.60 -0.54 5.08
N ILE A 59 -1.44 -1.38 5.66
CA ILE A 59 -2.34 -2.29 4.94
C ILE A 59 -3.77 -1.95 5.35
N ASP A 60 -4.61 -1.62 4.37
CA ASP A 60 -6.04 -1.35 4.59
C ASP A 60 -6.89 -2.44 3.94
N LEU A 61 -7.58 -3.24 4.73
CA LEU A 61 -8.36 -4.38 4.24
C LEU A 61 -9.80 -4.03 3.86
N GLN A 62 -10.22 -2.78 4.08
CA GLN A 62 -11.58 -2.32 3.76
C GLN A 62 -11.61 -0.81 3.53
N ILE A 63 -11.37 -0.38 2.30
CA ILE A 63 -11.44 1.04 1.94
C ILE A 63 -12.34 1.25 0.71
N TYR A 64 -13.27 2.18 0.82
CA TYR A 64 -14.21 2.48 -0.27
C TYR A 64 -13.64 3.42 -1.31
N GLY A 65 -12.64 4.22 -0.92
CA GLY A 65 -11.98 5.19 -1.78
C GLY A 65 -11.07 6.11 -0.99
N THR A 66 -10.49 7.10 -1.67
CA THR A 66 -9.60 8.08 -1.03
C THR A 66 -9.65 9.41 -1.76
N GLY A 67 -9.56 10.53 -1.03
CA GLY A 67 -9.71 11.86 -1.60
C GLY A 67 -11.11 12.05 -2.19
N ASN A 68 -11.16 12.36 -3.48
CA ASN A 68 -12.42 12.50 -4.22
C ASN A 68 -12.80 11.25 -5.02
N ASP A 69 -11.98 10.20 -4.96
CA ASP A 69 -12.21 8.96 -5.69
C ASP A 69 -12.92 7.93 -4.81
N LEU A 70 -14.10 7.51 -5.22
CA LEU A 70 -14.88 6.44 -4.61
C LEU A 70 -14.97 5.29 -5.62
N PHE A 71 -14.44 4.12 -5.28
CA PHE A 71 -14.34 2.99 -6.21
C PHE A 71 -15.69 2.58 -6.80
N SER A 72 -16.74 2.55 -5.97
CA SER A 72 -18.10 2.18 -6.42
C SER A 72 -18.77 3.24 -7.32
N ALA A 73 -18.31 4.50 -7.28
CA ALA A 73 -18.89 5.58 -8.09
C ALA A 73 -18.31 5.62 -9.51
N GLU A 74 -17.04 5.22 -9.65
CA GLU A 74 -16.36 5.20 -10.95
C GLU A 74 -15.57 3.89 -11.10
N LEU A 75 -16.25 2.87 -11.66
CA LEU A 75 -15.65 1.56 -11.89
C LEU A 75 -14.83 1.56 -13.19
N THR A 76 -13.65 2.21 -13.12
CA THR A 76 -12.67 2.27 -14.23
C THR A 76 -11.27 1.93 -13.75
N VAL A 77 -10.40 1.53 -14.68
CA VAL A 77 -8.98 1.27 -14.41
C VAL A 77 -8.30 2.55 -13.94
N GLU A 78 -8.66 3.68 -14.52
CA GLU A 78 -8.12 5.00 -14.22
C GLU A 78 -8.46 5.44 -12.80
N SER A 79 -9.70 5.22 -12.36
CA SER A 79 -10.13 5.49 -10.97
C SER A 79 -9.31 4.66 -9.99
N LEU A 80 -9.17 3.36 -10.23
CA LEU A 80 -8.38 2.49 -9.36
C LEU A 80 -6.90 2.93 -9.31
N SER A 81 -6.33 3.35 -10.45
CA SER A 81 -4.96 3.87 -10.50
C SER A 81 -4.79 5.18 -9.70
N ARG A 82 -5.80 6.06 -9.69
CA ARG A 82 -5.78 7.28 -8.85
C ARG A 82 -5.83 6.92 -7.36
N ILE A 83 -6.67 5.95 -7.00
CA ILE A 83 -6.77 5.43 -5.61
C ILE A 83 -5.42 4.84 -5.19
N ASP A 84 -4.78 3.99 -6.01
CA ASP A 84 -3.44 3.43 -5.77
C ASP A 84 -2.43 4.55 -5.44
N ASN A 85 -2.35 5.56 -6.29
CA ASN A 85 -1.40 6.66 -6.14
C ASN A 85 -1.67 7.52 -4.89
N ASN A 86 -2.94 7.75 -4.57
CA ASN A 86 -3.32 8.53 -3.39
C ASN A 86 -2.99 7.78 -2.10
N LEU A 87 -3.23 6.47 -2.04
CA LEU A 87 -2.94 5.64 -0.89
C LEU A 87 -1.43 5.48 -0.67
N LEU A 88 -0.66 5.28 -1.74
CA LEU A 88 0.81 5.23 -1.65
C LEU A 88 1.40 6.51 -1.06
N LYS A 89 0.89 7.69 -1.44
CA LYS A 89 1.32 8.98 -0.87
C LYS A 89 1.00 9.12 0.61
N GLN A 90 0.02 8.36 1.12
CA GLN A 90 -0.37 8.33 2.53
C GLN A 90 0.34 7.21 3.32
N GLY A 91 1.24 6.46 2.67
CA GLY A 91 1.97 5.35 3.29
C GLY A 91 1.20 4.03 3.32
N CYS A 92 0.01 3.95 2.72
CA CYS A 92 -0.72 2.71 2.54
C CYS A 92 -0.18 2.00 1.29
N THR A 93 0.59 0.94 1.50
CA THR A 93 1.29 0.21 0.43
C THR A 93 0.52 -0.99 -0.08
N SER A 94 -0.55 -1.39 0.63
CA SER A 94 -1.42 -2.49 0.24
C SER A 94 -2.83 -2.24 0.73
N TYR A 95 -3.84 -2.54 -0.09
CA TYR A 95 -5.22 -2.34 0.30
C TYR A 95 -6.19 -3.27 -0.44
N MET A 96 -7.43 -3.32 0.04
CA MET A 96 -8.54 -3.98 -0.64
C MET A 96 -9.64 -2.95 -0.93
N PRO A 97 -9.81 -2.52 -2.20
CA PRO A 97 -10.92 -1.66 -2.58
C PRO A 97 -12.24 -2.37 -2.29
N THR A 98 -13.11 -1.68 -1.57
CA THR A 98 -14.38 -2.23 -1.11
C THR A 98 -15.51 -1.79 -2.01
N LEU A 99 -16.28 -2.75 -2.48
CA LEU A 99 -17.55 -2.52 -3.15
C LEU A 99 -18.68 -2.78 -2.18
N ALA A 100 -19.37 -1.71 -1.78
CA ALA A 100 -20.57 -1.79 -0.96
C ALA A 100 -21.69 -2.54 -1.71
N THR A 101 -22.67 -3.03 -0.97
CA THR A 101 -23.83 -3.78 -1.48
C THR A 101 -24.44 -3.12 -2.70
N ASN A 102 -24.49 -3.85 -3.79
CA ASN A 102 -24.96 -3.36 -5.09
C ASN A 102 -25.54 -4.52 -5.92
N THR A 103 -25.95 -4.25 -7.15
CA THR A 103 -26.45 -5.27 -8.07
C THR A 103 -25.33 -6.23 -8.51
N LEU A 104 -25.68 -7.45 -8.90
CA LEU A 104 -24.74 -8.42 -9.47
C LEU A 104 -24.02 -7.90 -10.72
N ALA A 105 -24.69 -7.04 -11.50
CA ALA A 105 -24.08 -6.41 -12.67
C ALA A 105 -22.92 -5.49 -12.28
N VAL A 106 -23.12 -4.67 -11.24
CA VAL A 106 -22.05 -3.79 -10.70
C VAL A 106 -20.91 -4.59 -10.11
N PHE A 107 -21.18 -5.68 -9.39
CA PHE A 107 -20.13 -6.59 -8.89
C PHE A 107 -19.31 -7.19 -10.02
N LYS A 108 -19.95 -7.66 -11.11
CA LYS A 108 -19.23 -8.17 -12.30
C LYS A 108 -18.34 -7.11 -12.92
N THR A 109 -18.86 -5.89 -13.10
CA THR A 109 -18.07 -4.76 -13.62
C THR A 109 -16.86 -4.47 -12.74
N ALA A 110 -17.02 -4.42 -11.42
CA ALA A 110 -15.91 -4.19 -10.48
C ALA A 110 -14.82 -5.26 -10.59
N ILE A 111 -15.22 -6.55 -10.69
CA ILE A 111 -14.28 -7.66 -10.88
C ILE A 111 -13.51 -7.52 -12.20
N ASP A 112 -14.18 -7.17 -13.29
CA ASP A 112 -13.56 -7.00 -14.59
C ASP A 112 -12.58 -5.82 -14.60
N VAL A 113 -12.94 -4.69 -13.99
CA VAL A 113 -12.07 -3.52 -13.82
C VAL A 113 -10.85 -3.90 -13.00
N PHE A 114 -11.04 -4.54 -11.85
CA PHE A 114 -9.94 -4.97 -10.98
C PHE A 114 -8.94 -5.86 -11.71
N ARG A 115 -9.44 -6.86 -12.47
CA ARG A 115 -8.58 -7.75 -13.27
C ARG A 115 -7.79 -7.02 -14.34
N LYS A 116 -8.41 -6.03 -15.02
CA LYS A 116 -7.77 -5.24 -16.07
C LYS A 116 -6.73 -4.28 -15.53
N ALA A 117 -6.95 -3.73 -14.35
CA ALA A 117 -6.07 -2.74 -13.73
C ALA A 117 -4.68 -3.30 -13.39
N GLN A 118 -4.57 -4.60 -13.07
CA GLN A 118 -3.32 -5.26 -12.68
C GLN A 118 -2.53 -4.44 -11.63
N SER A 119 -3.26 -3.86 -10.67
CA SER A 119 -2.66 -3.09 -9.59
C SER A 119 -1.66 -3.94 -8.80
N LYS A 120 -0.54 -3.31 -8.39
CA LYS A 120 0.44 -3.91 -7.50
C LYS A 120 0.20 -3.54 -6.03
N VAL A 121 -0.74 -2.65 -5.79
CA VAL A 121 -1.07 -2.09 -4.47
C VAL A 121 -2.38 -2.69 -3.95
N ALA A 122 -3.38 -2.82 -4.83
CA ALA A 122 -4.64 -3.47 -4.49
C ALA A 122 -4.47 -5.00 -4.49
N LEU A 123 -4.60 -5.61 -3.30
CA LEU A 123 -4.38 -7.04 -3.10
C LEU A 123 -5.52 -7.93 -3.59
N GLY A 124 -6.73 -7.40 -3.61
CA GLY A 124 -7.96 -8.10 -3.97
C GLY A 124 -9.15 -7.16 -3.86
N LEU A 125 -10.35 -7.65 -4.14
CA LEU A 125 -11.58 -6.92 -3.91
C LEU A 125 -12.22 -7.36 -2.59
N HIS A 126 -12.63 -6.40 -1.78
CA HIS A 126 -13.52 -6.63 -0.66
C HIS A 126 -14.96 -6.43 -1.15
N LEU A 127 -15.72 -7.50 -1.22
CA LEU A 127 -17.11 -7.47 -1.68
C LEU A 127 -18.05 -7.54 -0.46
N GLU A 128 -18.74 -6.44 -0.20
CA GLU A 128 -19.73 -6.35 0.87
C GLU A 128 -21.14 -6.64 0.30
N GLY A 129 -21.74 -7.75 0.70
CA GLY A 129 -22.98 -8.23 0.11
C GLY A 129 -22.73 -9.13 -1.12
N PRO A 130 -23.68 -9.21 -2.09
CA PRO A 130 -24.98 -8.49 -2.20
C PRO A 130 -26.12 -9.08 -1.34
N PHE A 131 -25.93 -10.24 -0.73
CA PHE A 131 -26.98 -10.98 -0.02
C PHE A 131 -26.99 -10.61 1.46
N LEU A 132 -27.41 -9.39 1.77
CA LEU A 132 -27.57 -8.95 3.15
C LEU A 132 -28.97 -9.28 3.67
N ASN A 133 -29.04 -9.63 4.96
CA ASN A 133 -30.30 -9.82 5.64
C ASN A 133 -31.07 -8.47 5.69
N PRO A 134 -32.32 -8.37 5.13
CA PRO A 134 -33.06 -7.12 5.12
C PRO A 134 -33.29 -6.51 6.51
N ALA A 135 -33.35 -7.34 7.57
CA ALA A 135 -33.51 -6.88 8.95
C ALA A 135 -32.23 -6.29 9.57
N LYS A 136 -31.10 -6.36 8.86
CA LYS A 136 -29.77 -5.89 9.32
C LYS A 136 -29.22 -4.75 8.47
N ARG A 137 -30.07 -4.11 7.67
CA ARG A 137 -29.70 -2.93 6.85
C ARG A 137 -29.73 -1.66 7.68
#